data_d0cca4bb2c112c4dd169acfc6a5e8caf
#
_entry.id   d0cca4bb2c112c4dd169acfc6a5e8caf
#
_cell.length_a   1.000
_cell.length_b   1.000
_cell.length_c   1.000
_cell.angle_alpha   90.00
_cell.angle_beta   90.00
_cell.angle_gamma   90.00
#
_symmetry.space_group_name_H-M   'P 1'
#
loop_
_entity.id
_entity.type
_entity.pdbx_description
1 polymer ?
#
loop_
_entity_poly.entity_id
_entity_poly.type
_entity_poly.pdbx_seq_one_letter_code
_entity_poly.pdbx_strand_id
1 'polypeptide(L)'
;MFSCLKTYNKKTFMSDLMAGIIVGIVALPLAIAFGIASGVTPEKGIITAIVAGLIISIFGGSKVQIGGPTGAFIVIIYGIIQKYGMEGLTIATLMAGLFLVLFGLLRLGTIIKYIPYPIVVGFTSGIAVTIFTTQIKDLFGLTLTSNPSDFLEKWGVYFQSFDTIDPWCALIGVVSVVVIAITPKFSKKIPGSLIAIILMTVVALLLKQFAGVESIETIGDRFSISNELPAAQVPAMNWETIKSLVSPAITIAILGAIESLLSATVADGVISDHHDSNTELVAQGLANIASPLFGGIPATGAIARTMTNINNGGKTPIAGIIHAIVLLLIFLFLMPLAQYIPMACLAGVLVVVSYGMSGWRSFLALMKNPKSDVTVLLITFFLTIIFDLTVAIEVGLIIACLLFMKRMSETTDVTAITDDEIDLNKEFDFLSTNLEHYTIPKGVEVYEINGPFFFGAGNKFEEVMAAFGDRPLVRVIRMRKVPFVDSTGIHNLTNLCEMSQKEDIQVVLSGVCEKVNAQLEKAGFYNILGKDNITDHISKALKRAEEIIEKKTVNS
;
A
#
# COMPACT_ATOMS: atom_id res chain seq x y z
N MET A 1 19.86 14.17 0.05
CA MET A 1 21.25 13.80 -0.32
C MET A 1 22.32 14.70 0.30
N PHE A 2 22.30 16.02 0.09
CA PHE A 2 23.39 16.94 0.51
C PHE A 2 23.68 16.98 2.02
N SER A 3 22.72 16.69 2.88
CA SER A 3 22.96 16.60 4.33
C SER A 3 23.89 15.45 4.71
N CYS A 4 23.86 14.33 3.98
CA CYS A 4 24.72 13.18 4.24
C CYS A 4 26.19 13.45 3.90
N LEU A 5 26.47 14.37 2.97
CA LEU A 5 27.84 14.70 2.54
C LEU A 5 28.64 15.46 3.61
N LYS A 6 27.95 16.16 4.54
CA LYS A 6 28.62 16.91 5.61
C LYS A 6 29.36 16.01 6.62
N THR A 7 28.90 14.78 6.80
CA THR A 7 29.48 13.80 7.74
C THR A 7 30.16 12.62 7.03
N TYR A 8 30.32 12.73 5.69
CA TYR A 8 30.83 11.64 4.86
C TYR A 8 32.33 11.45 5.06
N ASN A 9 32.75 10.22 5.32
CA ASN A 9 34.15 9.88 5.57
C ASN A 9 34.56 8.61 4.79
N LYS A 10 35.89 8.33 4.74
CA LYS A 10 36.44 7.19 4.01
C LYS A 10 35.85 5.83 4.44
N LYS A 11 35.51 5.69 5.73
CA LYS A 11 34.91 4.45 6.26
C LYS A 11 33.48 4.27 5.74
N THR A 12 32.68 5.34 5.72
CA THR A 12 31.33 5.33 5.15
C THR A 12 31.39 5.05 3.64
N PHE A 13 32.33 5.68 2.90
CA PHE A 13 32.51 5.42 1.49
C PHE A 13 32.81 3.96 1.21
N MET A 14 33.73 3.33 1.95
CA MET A 14 34.05 1.91 1.75
C MET A 14 32.87 1.00 2.05
N SER A 15 32.06 1.34 3.05
CA SER A 15 30.84 0.61 3.38
C SER A 15 29.79 0.73 2.26
N ASP A 16 29.54 1.93 1.76
CA ASP A 16 28.62 2.20 0.65
C ASP A 16 29.10 1.54 -0.66
N LEU A 17 30.40 1.57 -0.92
CA LEU A 17 31.02 0.93 -2.08
C LEU A 17 30.77 -0.59 -2.07
N MET A 18 31.05 -1.24 -0.95
CA MET A 18 30.83 -2.69 -0.83
C MET A 18 29.34 -3.05 -0.93
N ALA A 19 28.48 -2.29 -0.27
CA ALA A 19 27.03 -2.49 -0.34
C ALA A 19 26.51 -2.29 -1.76
N GLY A 20 26.90 -1.21 -2.43
CA GLY A 20 26.48 -0.91 -3.81
C GLY A 20 26.93 -1.98 -4.82
N ILE A 21 28.15 -2.49 -4.70
CA ILE A 21 28.64 -3.59 -5.55
C ILE A 21 27.80 -4.85 -5.32
N ILE A 22 27.59 -5.25 -4.07
CA ILE A 22 26.81 -6.44 -3.73
C ILE A 22 25.38 -6.31 -4.24
N VAL A 23 24.74 -5.18 -4.00
CA VAL A 23 23.36 -4.93 -4.46
C VAL A 23 23.27 -4.93 -5.98
N GLY A 24 24.27 -4.36 -6.69
CA GLY A 24 24.33 -4.39 -8.16
C GLY A 24 24.37 -5.81 -8.71
N ILE A 25 25.20 -6.65 -8.13
CA ILE A 25 25.31 -8.07 -8.52
C ILE A 25 24.01 -8.83 -8.22
N VAL A 26 23.40 -8.60 -7.05
CA VAL A 26 22.12 -9.23 -6.64
C VAL A 26 20.96 -8.78 -7.51
N ALA A 27 20.95 -7.52 -7.92
CA ALA A 27 19.85 -6.93 -8.68
C ALA A 27 19.80 -7.43 -10.14
N LEU A 28 20.94 -7.84 -10.71
CA LEU A 28 21.01 -8.26 -12.10
C LEU A 28 20.05 -9.41 -12.46
N PRO A 29 20.09 -10.58 -11.78
CA PRO A 29 19.17 -11.67 -12.07
C PRO A 29 17.70 -11.27 -11.98
N LEU A 30 17.37 -10.47 -10.95
CA LEU A 30 16.01 -10.02 -10.72
C LEU A 30 15.53 -9.03 -11.79
N ALA A 31 16.41 -8.12 -12.24
CA ALA A 31 16.07 -7.17 -13.30
C ALA A 31 15.79 -7.87 -14.63
N ILE A 32 16.61 -8.86 -15.00
CA ILE A 32 16.41 -9.72 -16.17
C ILE A 32 15.07 -10.48 -16.05
N ALA A 33 14.87 -11.17 -14.93
CA ALA A 33 13.70 -12.01 -14.72
C ALA A 33 12.40 -11.19 -14.71
N PHE A 34 12.39 -10.03 -14.06
CA PHE A 34 11.22 -9.13 -14.07
C PHE A 34 10.94 -8.56 -15.46
N GLY A 35 11.96 -8.20 -16.25
CA GLY A 35 11.77 -7.78 -17.62
C GLY A 35 11.09 -8.86 -18.46
N ILE A 36 11.65 -10.06 -18.48
CA ILE A 36 11.11 -11.20 -19.24
C ILE A 36 9.70 -11.57 -18.79
N ALA A 37 9.46 -11.66 -17.49
CA ALA A 37 8.14 -11.98 -16.95
C ALA A 37 7.09 -10.93 -17.26
N SER A 38 7.50 -9.65 -17.41
CA SER A 38 6.65 -8.55 -17.85
C SER A 38 6.36 -8.54 -19.35
N GLY A 39 6.95 -9.46 -20.11
CA GLY A 39 6.78 -9.55 -21.57
C GLY A 39 7.67 -8.59 -22.36
N VAL A 40 8.77 -8.10 -21.76
CA VAL A 40 9.76 -7.25 -22.42
C VAL A 40 11.11 -7.96 -22.52
N THR A 41 12.05 -7.36 -23.26
CA THR A 41 13.39 -7.91 -23.38
C THR A 41 14.19 -7.77 -22.07
N PRO A 42 15.19 -8.64 -21.81
CA PRO A 42 16.01 -8.61 -20.60
C PRO A 42 16.68 -7.25 -20.34
N GLU A 43 17.12 -6.60 -21.41
CA GLU A 43 17.82 -5.31 -21.37
C GLU A 43 16.96 -4.22 -20.75
N LYS A 44 15.66 -4.19 -21.06
CA LYS A 44 14.73 -3.17 -20.54
C LYS A 44 14.61 -3.24 -19.03
N GLY A 45 14.64 -4.44 -18.44
CA GLY A 45 14.69 -4.62 -16.99
C GLY A 45 15.96 -4.06 -16.37
N ILE A 46 17.12 -4.29 -16.99
CA ILE A 46 18.42 -3.79 -16.49
C ILE A 46 18.50 -2.27 -16.64
N ILE A 47 18.10 -1.73 -17.80
CA ILE A 47 18.06 -0.28 -18.06
C ILE A 47 17.18 0.42 -17.03
N THR A 48 16.04 -0.16 -16.70
CA THR A 48 15.17 0.34 -15.64
C THR A 48 15.90 0.40 -14.29
N ALA A 49 16.62 -0.67 -13.93
CA ALA A 49 17.38 -0.71 -12.67
C ALA A 49 18.50 0.34 -12.64
N ILE A 50 19.15 0.60 -13.79
CA ILE A 50 20.20 1.61 -13.92
C ILE A 50 19.59 3.01 -13.81
N VAL A 51 18.67 3.37 -14.71
CA VAL A 51 18.13 4.73 -14.82
C VAL A 51 17.30 5.10 -13.61
N ALA A 52 16.31 4.29 -13.27
CA ALA A 52 15.44 4.57 -12.15
C ALA A 52 16.19 4.44 -10.80
N GLY A 53 17.05 3.41 -10.66
CA GLY A 53 17.88 3.25 -9.48
C GLY A 53 18.78 4.46 -9.21
N LEU A 54 19.40 5.03 -10.24
CA LEU A 54 20.22 6.23 -10.15
C LEU A 54 19.38 7.44 -9.70
N ILE A 55 18.26 7.70 -10.36
CA ILE A 55 17.40 8.86 -10.08
C ILE A 55 16.82 8.78 -8.66
N ILE A 56 16.29 7.63 -8.26
CA ILE A 56 15.75 7.42 -6.92
C ILE A 56 16.83 7.63 -5.87
N SER A 57 18.04 7.15 -6.11
CA SER A 57 19.15 7.33 -5.17
C SER A 57 19.60 8.78 -5.05
N ILE A 58 19.55 9.58 -6.14
CA ILE A 58 19.96 10.99 -6.14
C ILE A 58 18.89 11.88 -5.52
N PHE A 59 17.63 11.70 -5.89
CA PHE A 59 16.54 12.61 -5.55
C PHE A 59 15.60 12.07 -4.46
N GLY A 60 15.76 10.81 -4.02
CA GLY A 60 14.89 10.14 -3.06
C GLY A 60 14.89 10.77 -1.67
N GLY A 61 13.79 10.58 -0.98
CA GLY A 61 13.59 11.00 0.41
C GLY A 61 14.19 10.03 1.43
N SER A 62 14.53 8.80 1.02
CA SER A 62 15.21 7.80 1.85
C SER A 62 16.71 7.72 1.52
N LYS A 63 17.54 7.64 2.55
CA LYS A 63 19.00 7.60 2.39
C LYS A 63 19.55 6.27 1.87
N VAL A 64 18.77 5.20 2.00
CA VAL A 64 19.24 3.82 1.73
C VAL A 64 18.40 3.07 0.69
N GLN A 65 17.34 3.69 0.18
CA GLN A 65 16.44 3.06 -0.76
C GLN A 65 17.11 2.75 -2.09
N ILE A 66 16.86 1.55 -2.59
CA ILE A 66 17.30 1.10 -3.91
C ILE A 66 16.05 0.91 -4.78
N GLY A 67 16.01 1.65 -5.89
CA GLY A 67 14.90 1.55 -6.85
C GLY A 67 15.22 0.67 -8.04
N GLY A 68 14.19 0.36 -8.82
CA GLY A 68 14.28 -0.40 -10.06
C GLY A 68 12.99 -1.20 -10.35
N PRO A 69 13.01 -2.12 -11.34
CA PRO A 69 11.85 -2.95 -11.65
C PRO A 69 11.53 -3.88 -10.47
N THR A 70 10.25 -4.11 -10.20
CA THR A 70 9.78 -5.00 -9.14
C THR A 70 8.77 -6.02 -9.66
N GLY A 71 8.63 -7.13 -8.91
CA GLY A 71 7.65 -8.16 -9.23
C GLY A 71 6.21 -7.66 -9.26
N ALA A 72 5.90 -6.66 -8.46
CA ALA A 72 4.55 -6.11 -8.39
C ALA A 72 4.04 -5.52 -9.70
N PHE A 73 4.93 -5.00 -10.52
CA PHE A 73 4.55 -4.44 -11.83
C PHE A 73 4.40 -5.48 -12.94
N ILE A 74 4.85 -6.72 -12.77
CA ILE A 74 4.84 -7.75 -13.83
C ILE A 74 3.46 -7.87 -14.48
N VAL A 75 2.43 -8.05 -13.66
CA VAL A 75 1.06 -8.30 -14.14
C VAL A 75 0.50 -7.08 -14.89
N ILE A 76 0.71 -5.88 -14.33
CA ILE A 76 0.22 -4.62 -14.92
C ILE A 76 0.94 -4.36 -16.25
N ILE A 77 2.27 -4.48 -16.27
CA ILE A 77 3.07 -4.26 -17.48
C ILE A 77 2.65 -5.23 -18.57
N TYR A 78 2.53 -6.52 -18.25
CA TYR A 78 2.11 -7.55 -19.18
C TYR A 78 0.71 -7.24 -19.76
N GLY A 79 -0.26 -6.87 -18.91
CA GLY A 79 -1.61 -6.49 -19.33
C GLY A 79 -1.64 -5.27 -20.25
N ILE A 80 -0.85 -4.23 -19.94
CA ILE A 80 -0.74 -3.03 -20.78
C ILE A 80 -0.12 -3.36 -22.13
N ILE A 81 0.94 -4.17 -22.16
CA ILE A 81 1.61 -4.56 -23.41
C ILE A 81 0.66 -5.35 -24.30
N GLN A 82 -0.10 -6.30 -23.75
CA GLN A 82 -1.06 -7.11 -24.51
C GLN A 82 -2.17 -6.24 -25.14
N LYS A 83 -2.60 -5.19 -24.45
CA LYS A 83 -3.73 -4.37 -24.90
C LYS A 83 -3.32 -3.15 -25.71
N TYR A 84 -2.18 -2.52 -25.37
CA TYR A 84 -1.75 -1.23 -25.92
C TYR A 84 -0.34 -1.24 -26.53
N GLY A 85 0.34 -2.39 -26.51
CA GLY A 85 1.71 -2.53 -27.01
C GLY A 85 2.76 -1.81 -26.15
N MET A 86 3.99 -1.80 -26.66
CA MET A 86 5.13 -1.17 -25.97
C MET A 86 5.01 0.37 -25.92
N GLU A 87 4.48 1.01 -26.95
CA GLU A 87 4.26 2.46 -26.95
C GLU A 87 3.25 2.86 -25.88
N GLY A 88 2.17 2.08 -25.74
CA GLY A 88 1.19 2.28 -24.68
C GLY A 88 1.80 2.16 -23.27
N LEU A 89 2.68 1.19 -23.05
CA LEU A 89 3.42 1.07 -21.80
C LEU A 89 4.30 2.29 -21.52
N THR A 90 5.04 2.75 -22.52
CA THR A 90 5.90 3.93 -22.42
C THR A 90 5.09 5.17 -22.01
N ILE A 91 3.95 5.42 -22.69
CA ILE A 91 3.06 6.56 -22.39
C ILE A 91 2.44 6.40 -20.98
N ALA A 92 1.93 5.23 -20.64
CA ALA A 92 1.35 4.98 -19.32
C ALA A 92 2.37 5.19 -18.18
N THR A 93 3.62 4.79 -18.39
CA THR A 93 4.71 4.98 -17.42
C THR A 93 5.09 6.45 -17.26
N LEU A 94 5.18 7.20 -18.37
CA LEU A 94 5.39 8.65 -18.35
C LEU A 94 4.28 9.37 -17.59
N MET A 95 3.02 9.04 -17.88
CA MET A 95 1.86 9.61 -17.18
C MET A 95 1.88 9.25 -15.69
N ALA A 96 2.20 8.00 -15.34
CA ALA A 96 2.36 7.57 -13.95
C ALA A 96 3.46 8.35 -13.23
N GLY A 97 4.58 8.60 -13.90
CA GLY A 97 5.64 9.47 -13.39
C GLY A 97 5.16 10.88 -13.10
N LEU A 98 4.38 11.48 -13.99
CA LEU A 98 3.76 12.80 -13.76
C LEU A 98 2.79 12.79 -12.57
N PHE A 99 1.95 11.76 -12.45
CA PHE A 99 1.06 11.60 -11.29
C PHE A 99 1.85 11.47 -9.98
N LEU A 100 2.93 10.70 -9.94
CA LEU A 100 3.78 10.56 -8.76
C LEU A 100 4.44 11.89 -8.36
N VAL A 101 4.95 12.66 -9.33
CA VAL A 101 5.46 14.02 -9.06
C VAL A 101 4.36 14.90 -8.47
N LEU A 102 3.17 14.87 -9.06
CA LEU A 102 2.02 15.62 -8.56
C LEU A 102 1.62 15.19 -7.14
N PHE A 103 1.58 13.88 -6.86
CA PHE A 103 1.31 13.36 -5.52
C PHE A 103 2.34 13.86 -4.49
N GLY A 104 3.61 13.88 -4.84
CA GLY A 104 4.66 14.42 -3.98
C GLY A 104 4.51 15.92 -3.72
N LEU A 105 4.27 16.72 -4.77
CA LEU A 105 4.08 18.18 -4.67
C LEU A 105 2.82 18.55 -3.88
N LEU A 106 1.73 17.82 -4.05
CA LEU A 106 0.48 17.97 -3.28
C LEU A 106 0.56 17.39 -1.86
N ARG A 107 1.73 16.85 -1.45
CA ARG A 107 1.96 16.26 -0.14
C ARG A 107 1.06 15.06 0.17
N LEU A 108 0.68 14.30 -0.86
CA LEU A 108 -0.16 13.11 -0.71
C LEU A 108 0.60 11.90 -0.16
N GLY A 109 1.93 11.97 -0.01
CA GLY A 109 2.73 10.91 0.62
C GLY A 109 2.30 10.59 2.05
N THR A 110 1.71 11.54 2.76
CA THR A 110 1.09 11.30 4.07
C THR A 110 -0.25 10.57 3.99
N ILE A 111 -1.00 10.73 2.90
CA ILE A 111 -2.31 10.12 2.71
C ILE A 111 -2.18 8.65 2.34
N ILE A 112 -1.18 8.28 1.57
CA ILE A 112 -0.91 6.89 1.17
C ILE A 112 -0.66 5.98 2.39
N LYS A 113 -0.17 6.54 3.51
CA LYS A 113 -0.04 5.82 4.79
C LYS A 113 -1.39 5.35 5.38
N TYR A 114 -2.50 5.91 4.94
CA TYR A 114 -3.84 5.50 5.38
C TYR A 114 -4.42 4.33 4.58
N ILE A 115 -3.71 3.80 3.59
CA ILE A 115 -4.16 2.59 2.89
C ILE A 115 -4.14 1.43 3.88
N PRO A 116 -5.31 0.75 4.08
CA PRO A 116 -5.41 -0.32 5.07
C PRO A 116 -4.47 -1.49 4.77
N TYR A 117 -3.78 -1.98 5.78
CA TYR A 117 -2.85 -3.09 5.68
C TYR A 117 -3.44 -4.37 5.04
N PRO A 118 -4.72 -4.77 5.27
CA PRO A 118 -5.35 -5.90 4.59
C PRO A 118 -5.38 -5.76 3.07
N ILE A 119 -5.53 -4.55 2.52
CA ILE A 119 -5.47 -4.32 1.07
C ILE A 119 -4.07 -4.65 0.56
N VAL A 120 -3.03 -4.12 1.22
CA VAL A 120 -1.63 -4.33 0.84
C VAL A 120 -1.29 -5.82 0.83
N VAL A 121 -1.64 -6.55 1.88
CA VAL A 121 -1.38 -7.99 1.97
C VAL A 121 -2.23 -8.77 0.95
N GLY A 122 -3.49 -8.39 0.75
CA GLY A 122 -4.38 -9.03 -0.22
C GLY A 122 -3.82 -8.96 -1.64
N PHE A 123 -3.50 -7.75 -2.12
CA PHE A 123 -2.99 -7.60 -3.48
C PHE A 123 -1.59 -8.18 -3.66
N THR A 124 -0.66 -8.02 -2.68
CA THR A 124 0.69 -8.60 -2.83
C THR A 124 0.66 -10.13 -2.86
N SER A 125 -0.20 -10.76 -2.05
CA SER A 125 -0.42 -12.21 -2.10
C SER A 125 -1.07 -12.64 -3.42
N GLY A 126 -2.03 -11.88 -3.94
CA GLY A 126 -2.66 -12.12 -5.25
C GLY A 126 -1.65 -12.03 -6.40
N ILE A 127 -0.83 -10.96 -6.41
CA ILE A 127 0.27 -10.82 -7.39
C ILE A 127 1.23 -12.01 -7.31
N ALA A 128 1.59 -12.46 -6.11
CA ALA A 128 2.49 -13.60 -5.94
C ALA A 128 1.94 -14.87 -6.58
N VAL A 129 0.64 -15.15 -6.43
CA VAL A 129 -0.04 -16.28 -7.08
C VAL A 129 -0.01 -16.12 -8.61
N THR A 130 -0.28 -14.92 -9.11
CA THR A 130 -0.26 -14.66 -10.55
C THR A 130 1.15 -14.80 -11.13
N ILE A 131 2.19 -14.27 -10.46
CA ILE A 131 3.60 -14.46 -10.88
C ILE A 131 3.95 -15.94 -10.90
N PHE A 132 3.65 -16.68 -9.83
CA PHE A 132 3.88 -18.12 -9.79
C PHE A 132 3.23 -18.83 -10.98
N THR A 133 1.97 -18.50 -11.27
CA THR A 133 1.23 -19.08 -12.39
C THR A 133 1.93 -18.81 -13.73
N THR A 134 2.43 -17.59 -13.94
CA THR A 134 3.13 -17.26 -15.20
C THR A 134 4.44 -18.02 -15.40
N GLN A 135 5.06 -18.53 -14.33
CA GLN A 135 6.34 -19.26 -14.41
C GLN A 135 6.18 -20.75 -14.71
N ILE A 136 4.99 -21.32 -14.60
CA ILE A 136 4.77 -22.77 -14.80
C ILE A 136 5.22 -23.21 -16.18
N LYS A 137 4.96 -22.42 -17.23
CA LYS A 137 5.38 -22.71 -18.60
C LYS A 137 6.89 -22.92 -18.69
N ASP A 138 7.66 -21.94 -18.27
CA ASP A 138 9.12 -21.95 -18.42
C ASP A 138 9.81 -22.88 -17.40
N LEU A 139 9.20 -23.06 -16.21
CA LEU A 139 9.70 -23.97 -15.18
C LEU A 139 9.68 -25.43 -15.64
N PHE A 140 8.59 -25.82 -16.32
CA PHE A 140 8.39 -27.19 -16.80
C PHE A 140 8.64 -27.37 -18.31
N GLY A 141 9.02 -26.30 -19.02
CA GLY A 141 9.29 -26.35 -20.45
C GLY A 141 8.05 -26.69 -21.29
N LEU A 142 6.84 -26.20 -20.87
CA LEU A 142 5.59 -26.54 -21.56
C LEU A 142 5.51 -25.88 -22.93
N THR A 143 5.08 -26.67 -23.92
CA THR A 143 4.75 -26.17 -25.26
C THR A 143 3.26 -25.82 -25.29
N LEU A 144 2.96 -24.51 -25.26
CA LEU A 144 1.57 -24.02 -25.20
C LEU A 144 1.01 -23.76 -26.58
N THR A 145 -0.26 -24.08 -26.80
CA THR A 145 -1.01 -23.75 -28.02
C THR A 145 -1.37 -22.28 -28.10
N SER A 146 -1.59 -21.63 -26.95
CA SER A 146 -1.87 -20.20 -26.79
C SER A 146 -1.33 -19.70 -25.47
N ASN A 147 -1.13 -18.39 -25.32
CA ASN A 147 -0.68 -17.80 -24.08
C ASN A 147 -1.65 -16.70 -23.62
N PRO A 148 -2.83 -17.07 -23.07
CA PRO A 148 -3.83 -16.12 -22.63
C PRO A 148 -3.31 -15.26 -21.46
N SER A 149 -3.83 -14.04 -21.34
CA SER A 149 -3.53 -13.15 -20.20
C SER A 149 -4.37 -13.47 -18.97
N ASP A 150 -5.59 -13.99 -19.19
CA ASP A 150 -6.51 -14.34 -18.12
C ASP A 150 -6.03 -15.53 -17.29
N PHE A 151 -6.20 -15.44 -15.97
CA PHE A 151 -5.72 -16.44 -15.02
C PHE A 151 -6.39 -17.81 -15.20
N LEU A 152 -7.71 -17.84 -15.37
CA LEU A 152 -8.46 -19.10 -15.48
C LEU A 152 -8.21 -19.77 -16.84
N GLU A 153 -8.20 -18.98 -17.91
CA GLU A 153 -7.87 -19.48 -19.25
C GLU A 153 -6.45 -20.05 -19.30
N LYS A 154 -5.50 -19.37 -18.65
CA LYS A 154 -4.11 -19.83 -18.58
C LYS A 154 -3.98 -21.19 -17.90
N TRP A 155 -4.68 -21.41 -16.78
CA TRP A 155 -4.70 -22.72 -16.13
C TRP A 155 -5.37 -23.79 -17.02
N GLY A 156 -6.41 -23.43 -17.77
CA GLY A 156 -7.03 -24.32 -18.76
C GLY A 156 -6.02 -24.80 -19.82
N VAL A 157 -5.22 -23.87 -20.37
CA VAL A 157 -4.16 -24.21 -21.34
C VAL A 157 -3.04 -25.04 -20.70
N TYR A 158 -2.64 -24.75 -19.46
CA TYR A 158 -1.64 -25.56 -18.76
C TYR A 158 -2.08 -27.00 -18.55
N PHE A 159 -3.33 -27.22 -18.09
CA PHE A 159 -3.86 -28.59 -17.91
C PHE A 159 -3.89 -29.38 -19.22
N GLN A 160 -4.17 -28.71 -20.36
CA GLN A 160 -4.15 -29.34 -21.68
C GLN A 160 -2.72 -29.64 -22.19
N SER A 161 -1.72 -28.94 -21.67
CA SER A 161 -0.33 -29.04 -22.13
C SER A 161 0.60 -29.79 -21.16
N PHE A 162 0.09 -30.39 -20.10
CA PHE A 162 0.94 -31.10 -19.12
C PHE A 162 1.63 -32.35 -19.69
N ASP A 163 1.14 -32.92 -20.77
CA ASP A 163 1.76 -34.00 -21.51
C ASP A 163 3.06 -33.56 -22.22
N THR A 164 3.26 -32.25 -22.41
CA THR A 164 4.45 -31.66 -23.06
C THR A 164 5.58 -31.30 -22.08
N ILE A 165 5.53 -31.73 -20.81
CA ILE A 165 6.57 -31.44 -19.82
C ILE A 165 7.93 -31.93 -20.30
N ASP A 166 8.90 -31.01 -20.35
CA ASP A 166 10.30 -31.36 -20.59
C ASP A 166 11.02 -31.72 -19.28
N PRO A 167 11.52 -32.96 -19.11
CA PRO A 167 12.16 -33.39 -17.87
C PRO A 167 13.41 -32.59 -17.54
N TRP A 168 14.17 -32.12 -18.56
CA TRP A 168 15.39 -31.36 -18.35
C TRP A 168 15.13 -29.94 -17.89
N CYS A 169 14.14 -29.28 -18.50
CA CYS A 169 13.67 -27.97 -18.04
C CYS A 169 13.14 -28.06 -16.61
N ALA A 170 12.29 -29.04 -16.31
CA ALA A 170 11.78 -29.27 -14.96
C ALA A 170 12.90 -29.53 -13.94
N LEU A 171 13.91 -30.32 -14.29
CA LEU A 171 15.06 -30.58 -13.42
C LEU A 171 15.83 -29.29 -13.13
N ILE A 172 16.18 -28.51 -14.16
CA ILE A 172 16.89 -27.23 -14.00
C ILE A 172 16.06 -26.26 -13.14
N GLY A 173 14.77 -26.14 -13.41
CA GLY A 173 13.88 -25.27 -12.67
C GLY A 173 13.79 -25.63 -11.18
N VAL A 174 13.52 -26.91 -10.87
CA VAL A 174 13.41 -27.41 -9.49
C VAL A 174 14.75 -27.30 -8.75
N VAL A 175 15.86 -27.70 -9.39
CA VAL A 175 17.20 -27.58 -8.77
C VAL A 175 17.53 -26.10 -8.51
N SER A 176 17.16 -25.17 -9.41
CA SER A 176 17.32 -23.73 -9.17
C SER A 176 16.58 -23.28 -7.91
N VAL A 177 15.32 -23.68 -7.74
CA VAL A 177 14.53 -23.37 -6.53
C VAL A 177 15.21 -23.92 -5.28
N VAL A 178 15.67 -25.17 -5.31
CA VAL A 178 16.36 -25.82 -4.19
C VAL A 178 17.67 -25.10 -3.84
N VAL A 179 18.48 -24.77 -4.83
CA VAL A 179 19.75 -24.03 -4.63
C VAL A 179 19.49 -22.68 -3.98
N ILE A 180 18.50 -21.93 -4.48
CA ILE A 180 18.15 -20.62 -3.93
C ILE A 180 17.64 -20.75 -2.48
N ALA A 181 16.81 -21.74 -2.18
CA ALA A 181 16.25 -21.97 -0.85
C ALA A 181 17.30 -22.42 0.18
N ILE A 182 18.32 -23.17 -0.26
CA ILE A 182 19.34 -23.72 0.63
C ILE A 182 20.50 -22.74 0.85
N THR A 183 20.85 -21.91 -0.13
CA THR A 183 22.00 -20.99 -0.07
C THR A 183 22.04 -20.12 1.19
N PRO A 184 20.94 -19.52 1.70
CA PRO A 184 20.96 -18.70 2.91
C PRO A 184 21.40 -19.45 4.17
N LYS A 185 21.33 -20.79 4.18
CA LYS A 185 21.80 -21.63 5.30
C LYS A 185 23.33 -21.71 5.36
N PHE A 186 24.01 -21.60 4.20
CA PHE A 186 25.47 -21.67 4.09
C PHE A 186 26.11 -20.28 4.05
N SER A 187 25.51 -19.34 3.36
CA SER A 187 26.04 -17.98 3.22
C SER A 187 24.91 -16.95 3.14
N LYS A 188 24.96 -15.98 4.04
CA LYS A 188 24.06 -14.82 4.01
C LYS A 188 24.59 -13.69 3.11
N LYS A 189 25.84 -13.78 2.66
CA LYS A 189 26.50 -12.73 1.87
C LYS A 189 26.30 -12.89 0.37
N ILE A 190 26.14 -14.12 -0.11
CA ILE A 190 26.01 -14.42 -1.54
C ILE A 190 24.54 -14.75 -1.82
N PRO A 191 23.91 -14.06 -2.80
CA PRO A 191 22.50 -14.33 -3.14
C PRO A 191 22.36 -15.69 -3.82
N GLY A 192 21.39 -16.48 -3.35
CA GLY A 192 21.13 -17.80 -3.90
C GLY A 192 20.73 -17.78 -5.38
N SER A 193 20.05 -16.72 -5.83
CA SER A 193 19.69 -16.54 -7.24
C SER A 193 20.92 -16.44 -8.15
N LEU A 194 21.96 -15.74 -7.72
CA LEU A 194 23.20 -15.64 -8.49
C LEU A 194 23.90 -17.00 -8.61
N ILE A 195 24.00 -17.74 -7.49
CA ILE A 195 24.60 -19.09 -7.49
C ILE A 195 23.80 -20.02 -8.40
N ALA A 196 22.47 -20.00 -8.31
CA ALA A 196 21.61 -20.83 -9.14
C ALA A 196 21.79 -20.52 -10.63
N ILE A 197 21.85 -19.25 -11.01
CA ILE A 197 22.04 -18.85 -12.41
C ILE A 197 23.39 -19.32 -12.92
N ILE A 198 24.49 -19.07 -12.22
CA ILE A 198 25.83 -19.49 -12.66
C ILE A 198 25.89 -21.02 -12.75
N LEU A 199 25.44 -21.72 -11.72
CA LEU A 199 25.48 -23.18 -11.68
C LEU A 199 24.63 -23.81 -12.80
N MET A 200 23.38 -23.35 -12.95
CA MET A 200 22.47 -23.92 -13.94
C MET A 200 22.82 -23.52 -15.37
N THR A 201 23.45 -22.37 -15.59
CA THR A 201 24.02 -22.01 -16.90
C THR A 201 25.12 -22.94 -17.29
N VAL A 202 26.05 -23.23 -16.38
CA VAL A 202 27.13 -24.21 -16.64
C VAL A 202 26.56 -25.61 -16.91
N VAL A 203 25.61 -26.06 -16.08
CA VAL A 203 24.94 -27.36 -16.26
C VAL A 203 24.23 -27.43 -17.61
N ALA A 204 23.48 -26.42 -18.00
CA ALA A 204 22.76 -26.37 -19.28
C ALA A 204 23.72 -26.40 -20.47
N LEU A 205 24.84 -25.67 -20.41
CA LEU A 205 25.88 -25.71 -21.44
C LEU A 205 26.50 -27.09 -21.55
N LEU A 206 26.83 -27.76 -20.44
CA LEU A 206 27.36 -29.11 -20.44
C LEU A 206 26.35 -30.11 -21.00
N LEU A 207 25.06 -30.00 -20.65
CA LEU A 207 24.01 -30.87 -21.18
C LEU A 207 23.83 -30.68 -22.70
N LYS A 208 23.83 -29.43 -23.18
CA LYS A 208 23.75 -29.14 -24.62
C LYS A 208 24.99 -29.72 -25.36
N GLN A 209 26.20 -29.53 -24.81
CA GLN A 209 27.45 -29.92 -25.49
C GLN A 209 27.74 -31.41 -25.44
N PHE A 210 27.51 -32.06 -24.28
CA PHE A 210 27.94 -33.46 -24.07
C PHE A 210 26.79 -34.49 -24.15
N ALA A 211 25.57 -34.08 -23.81
CA ALA A 211 24.40 -34.95 -23.82
C ALA A 211 23.44 -34.68 -25.00
N GLY A 212 23.73 -33.68 -25.84
CA GLY A 212 22.89 -33.33 -27.00
C GLY A 212 21.47 -32.87 -26.64
N VAL A 213 21.28 -32.35 -25.45
CA VAL A 213 19.95 -31.88 -24.98
C VAL A 213 19.68 -30.50 -25.56
N GLU A 214 18.97 -30.42 -26.67
CA GLU A 214 18.61 -29.16 -27.33
C GLU A 214 17.30 -28.53 -26.77
N SER A 215 16.54 -29.28 -25.98
CA SER A 215 15.25 -28.84 -25.45
C SER A 215 15.34 -27.72 -24.40
N ILE A 216 16.51 -27.49 -23.81
CA ILE A 216 16.73 -26.46 -22.80
C ILE A 216 16.81 -25.10 -23.49
N GLU A 217 15.72 -24.32 -23.43
CA GLU A 217 15.66 -22.96 -23.95
C GLU A 217 16.45 -21.98 -23.08
N THR A 218 17.31 -21.17 -23.71
CA THR A 218 18.07 -20.09 -23.05
C THR A 218 17.54 -18.73 -23.43
N ILE A 219 18.00 -17.67 -22.75
CA ILE A 219 17.63 -16.30 -23.10
C ILE A 219 18.01 -16.00 -24.56
N GLY A 220 19.18 -16.43 -25.02
CA GLY A 220 19.65 -16.22 -26.39
C GLY A 220 18.85 -16.96 -27.46
N ASP A 221 18.19 -18.07 -27.11
CA ASP A 221 17.27 -18.78 -28.02
C ASP A 221 15.94 -18.00 -28.21
N ARG A 222 15.55 -17.18 -27.25
CA ARG A 222 14.27 -16.42 -27.27
C ARG A 222 14.43 -14.95 -27.61
N PHE A 223 15.56 -14.32 -27.24
CA PHE A 223 15.80 -12.90 -27.40
C PHE A 223 17.15 -12.63 -28.07
N SER A 224 17.18 -11.66 -28.97
CA SER A 224 18.44 -11.09 -29.47
C SER A 224 18.96 -10.10 -28.43
N ILE A 225 20.08 -10.44 -27.79
CA ILE A 225 20.66 -9.60 -26.72
C ILE A 225 21.55 -8.54 -27.32
N SER A 226 21.32 -7.29 -26.96
CA SER A 226 22.16 -6.14 -27.27
C SER A 226 22.74 -5.54 -25.99
N ASN A 227 23.98 -5.09 -26.04
CA ASN A 227 24.64 -4.29 -24.99
C ASN A 227 24.73 -2.80 -25.36
N GLU A 228 24.03 -2.38 -26.42
CA GLU A 228 23.96 -0.98 -26.81
C GLU A 228 23.03 -0.19 -25.88
N LEU A 229 23.49 0.98 -25.46
CA LEU A 229 22.66 1.88 -24.69
C LEU A 229 21.58 2.47 -25.59
N PRO A 230 20.29 2.33 -25.23
CA PRO A 230 19.23 2.90 -26.04
C PRO A 230 19.28 4.43 -26.02
N ALA A 231 19.11 5.02 -27.22
CA ALA A 231 18.90 6.45 -27.31
C ALA A 231 17.57 6.84 -26.70
N ALA A 232 17.51 8.03 -26.09
CA ALA A 232 16.26 8.54 -25.55
C ALA A 232 15.24 8.75 -26.68
N GLN A 233 14.07 8.16 -26.53
CA GLN A 233 12.97 8.23 -27.48
C GLN A 233 11.71 8.76 -26.79
N VAL A 234 11.08 9.76 -27.43
CA VAL A 234 9.79 10.27 -27.00
C VAL A 234 8.71 9.58 -27.85
N PRO A 235 7.75 8.85 -27.26
CA PRO A 235 6.69 8.19 -28.01
C PRO A 235 5.77 9.23 -28.67
N ALA A 236 5.19 8.85 -29.82
CA ALA A 236 4.15 9.66 -30.44
C ALA A 236 2.89 9.65 -29.56
N MET A 237 2.46 10.82 -29.10
CA MET A 237 1.30 10.93 -28.21
C MET A 237 0.06 11.33 -29.00
N ASN A 238 -0.97 10.47 -28.97
CA ASN A 238 -2.30 10.80 -29.49
C ASN A 238 -3.26 10.97 -28.31
N TRP A 239 -4.18 11.94 -28.39
CA TRP A 239 -5.15 12.26 -27.36
C TRP A 239 -6.03 11.06 -26.96
N GLU A 240 -6.48 10.25 -27.92
CA GLU A 240 -7.27 9.06 -27.66
C GLU A 240 -6.48 8.00 -26.87
N THR A 241 -5.23 7.80 -27.23
CA THR A 241 -4.32 6.88 -26.51
C THR A 241 -4.08 7.37 -25.09
N ILE A 242 -3.81 8.67 -24.90
CA ILE A 242 -3.64 9.26 -23.56
C ILE A 242 -4.88 9.00 -22.72
N LYS A 243 -6.09 9.27 -23.23
CA LYS A 243 -7.34 9.07 -22.52
C LYS A 243 -7.55 7.61 -22.09
N SER A 244 -7.25 6.65 -22.95
CA SER A 244 -7.39 5.21 -22.66
C SER A 244 -6.37 4.71 -21.62
N LEU A 245 -5.22 5.40 -21.49
CA LEU A 245 -4.13 5.02 -20.60
C LEU A 245 -4.18 5.71 -19.22
N VAL A 246 -5.14 6.62 -18.98
CA VAL A 246 -5.26 7.32 -17.68
C VAL A 246 -5.42 6.33 -16.52
N SER A 247 -6.34 5.36 -16.63
CA SER A 247 -6.58 4.36 -15.58
C SER A 247 -5.35 3.47 -15.34
N PRO A 248 -4.72 2.85 -16.35
CA PRO A 248 -3.46 2.14 -16.16
C PRO A 248 -2.33 2.99 -15.54
N ALA A 249 -2.21 4.25 -15.96
CA ALA A 249 -1.18 5.16 -15.43
C ALA A 249 -1.41 5.50 -13.95
N ILE A 250 -2.65 5.75 -13.55
CA ILE A 250 -3.01 5.96 -12.14
C ILE A 250 -2.68 4.71 -11.32
N THR A 251 -2.98 3.52 -11.84
CA THR A 251 -2.67 2.26 -11.17
C THR A 251 -1.16 2.08 -10.96
N ILE A 252 -0.34 2.33 -11.99
CA ILE A 252 1.12 2.30 -11.85
C ILE A 252 1.57 3.32 -10.81
N ALA A 253 1.02 4.55 -10.82
CA ALA A 253 1.39 5.58 -9.86
C ALA A 253 1.03 5.21 -8.42
N ILE A 254 -0.18 4.72 -8.17
CA ILE A 254 -0.63 4.31 -6.83
C ILE A 254 0.21 3.13 -6.33
N LEU A 255 0.39 2.10 -7.15
CA LEU A 255 1.19 0.94 -6.77
C LEU A 255 2.66 1.32 -6.52
N GLY A 256 3.25 2.14 -7.41
CA GLY A 256 4.60 2.64 -7.22
C GLY A 256 4.77 3.47 -5.94
N ALA A 257 3.77 4.31 -5.63
CA ALA A 257 3.75 5.07 -4.38
C ALA A 257 3.66 4.16 -3.14
N ILE A 258 2.74 3.18 -3.14
CA ILE A 258 2.57 2.25 -2.03
C ILE A 258 3.85 1.45 -1.79
N GLU A 259 4.40 0.81 -2.82
CA GLU A 259 5.59 -0.03 -2.70
C GLU A 259 6.82 0.77 -2.28
N SER A 260 7.01 1.96 -2.86
CA SER A 260 8.14 2.82 -2.53
C SER A 260 8.07 3.29 -1.08
N LEU A 261 6.93 3.80 -0.63
CA LEU A 261 6.77 4.29 0.75
C LEU A 261 6.79 3.13 1.76
N LEU A 262 6.26 1.96 1.40
CA LEU A 262 6.38 0.76 2.22
C LEU A 262 7.86 0.33 2.36
N SER A 263 8.61 0.31 1.26
CA SER A 263 10.04 0.01 1.25
C SER A 263 10.82 0.98 2.13
N ALA A 264 10.55 2.28 2.01
CA ALA A 264 11.18 3.32 2.81
C ALA A 264 10.83 3.19 4.31
N THR A 265 9.56 2.90 4.63
CA THR A 265 9.11 2.70 6.02
C THR A 265 9.75 1.47 6.66
N VAL A 266 9.88 0.36 5.93
CA VAL A 266 10.59 -0.84 6.41
C VAL A 266 12.06 -0.53 6.66
N ALA A 267 12.69 0.23 5.76
CA ALA A 267 14.08 0.66 5.92
C ALA A 267 14.26 1.54 7.18
N ASP A 268 13.38 2.52 7.38
CA ASP A 268 13.39 3.40 8.56
C ASP A 268 13.36 2.61 9.87
N GLY A 269 12.52 1.58 9.94
CA GLY A 269 12.43 0.70 11.11
C GLY A 269 13.73 -0.05 11.42
N VAL A 270 14.55 -0.33 10.40
CA VAL A 270 15.83 -1.04 10.58
C VAL A 270 17.00 -0.10 10.91
N ILE A 271 17.03 1.08 10.27
CA ILE A 271 18.11 2.05 10.47
C ILE A 271 17.83 3.11 11.53
N SER A 272 16.62 3.09 12.14
CA SER A 272 16.13 4.07 13.10
C SER A 272 16.24 5.51 12.57
N ASP A 273 15.81 5.74 11.35
CA ASP A 273 15.75 7.03 10.66
C ASP A 273 14.31 7.31 10.15
N HIS A 274 14.11 8.46 9.53
CA HIS A 274 12.84 8.82 8.91
C HIS A 274 13.07 9.34 7.49
N HIS A 275 12.32 8.77 6.54
CA HIS A 275 12.33 9.26 5.17
C HIS A 275 11.33 10.41 4.97
N ASP A 276 11.59 11.27 3.98
CA ASP A 276 10.60 12.23 3.49
C ASP A 276 9.74 11.58 2.39
N SER A 277 8.50 11.22 2.75
CA SER A 277 7.57 10.54 1.85
C SER A 277 7.24 11.36 0.59
N ASN A 278 7.16 12.69 0.69
CA ASN A 278 6.81 13.54 -0.45
C ASN A 278 7.99 13.67 -1.42
N THR A 279 9.20 13.88 -0.90
CA THR A 279 10.43 13.88 -1.69
C THR A 279 10.64 12.53 -2.36
N GLU A 280 10.33 11.43 -1.67
CA GLU A 280 10.40 10.08 -2.23
C GLU A 280 9.47 9.91 -3.43
N LEU A 281 8.20 10.36 -3.32
CA LEU A 281 7.25 10.30 -4.45
C LEU A 281 7.69 11.13 -5.65
N VAL A 282 8.26 12.32 -5.42
CA VAL A 282 8.82 13.13 -6.50
C VAL A 282 9.95 12.39 -7.21
N ALA A 283 10.87 11.78 -6.46
CA ALA A 283 11.97 11.02 -7.05
C ALA A 283 11.49 9.79 -7.83
N GLN A 284 10.50 9.08 -7.31
CA GLN A 284 9.85 7.97 -7.99
C GLN A 284 9.18 8.43 -9.29
N GLY A 285 8.54 9.60 -9.26
CA GLY A 285 7.95 10.22 -10.45
C GLY A 285 8.99 10.57 -11.51
N LEU A 286 10.08 11.23 -11.11
CA LEU A 286 11.19 11.54 -12.03
C LEU A 286 11.83 10.26 -12.61
N ALA A 287 11.96 9.21 -11.82
CA ALA A 287 12.46 7.92 -12.28
C ALA A 287 11.54 7.27 -13.31
N ASN A 288 10.22 7.34 -13.11
CA ASN A 288 9.21 6.81 -14.03
C ASN A 288 8.98 7.71 -15.27
N ILE A 289 9.44 8.95 -15.27
CA ILE A 289 9.55 9.78 -16.48
C ILE A 289 10.79 9.39 -17.27
N ALA A 290 11.94 9.24 -16.61
CA ALA A 290 13.20 8.99 -17.29
C ALA A 290 13.33 7.55 -17.81
N SER A 291 12.93 6.54 -17.02
CA SER A 291 13.08 5.12 -17.35
C SER A 291 12.51 4.79 -18.75
N PRO A 292 11.24 5.09 -19.07
CA PRO A 292 10.66 4.75 -20.36
C PRO A 292 11.26 5.51 -21.54
N LEU A 293 11.82 6.71 -21.33
CA LEU A 293 12.53 7.45 -22.38
C LEU A 293 13.78 6.70 -22.87
N PHE A 294 14.43 5.95 -21.99
CA PHE A 294 15.56 5.07 -22.32
C PHE A 294 15.12 3.62 -22.56
N GLY A 295 13.86 3.39 -22.91
CA GLY A 295 13.33 2.05 -23.20
C GLY A 295 13.11 1.15 -21.98
N GLY A 296 13.20 1.69 -20.76
CA GLY A 296 12.89 0.97 -19.53
C GLY A 296 11.40 0.80 -19.27
N ILE A 297 11.07 0.12 -18.20
CA ILE A 297 9.71 -0.16 -17.71
C ILE A 297 9.43 0.59 -16.41
N PRO A 298 8.20 0.56 -15.88
CA PRO A 298 7.89 1.16 -14.58
C PRO A 298 8.80 0.67 -13.46
N ALA A 299 9.16 1.58 -12.56
CA ALA A 299 10.06 1.33 -11.45
C ALA A 299 9.51 1.86 -10.14
N THR A 300 9.96 1.27 -9.04
CA THR A 300 9.67 1.73 -7.69
C THR A 300 10.80 1.36 -6.73
N GLY A 301 10.73 1.82 -5.48
CA GLY A 301 11.60 1.36 -4.41
C GLY A 301 11.41 -0.13 -4.14
N ALA A 302 12.50 -0.88 -4.07
CA ALA A 302 12.46 -2.34 -3.92
C ALA A 302 12.87 -2.76 -2.51
N ILE A 303 11.94 -3.31 -1.72
CA ILE A 303 12.18 -3.73 -0.32
C ILE A 303 13.38 -4.67 -0.24
N ALA A 304 13.41 -5.73 -1.05
CA ALA A 304 14.47 -6.75 -1.00
C ALA A 304 15.86 -6.17 -1.29
N ARG A 305 15.97 -5.27 -2.29
CA ARG A 305 17.24 -4.61 -2.63
C ARG A 305 17.66 -3.60 -1.57
N THR A 306 16.70 -2.84 -1.04
CA THR A 306 16.93 -1.88 0.04
C THR A 306 17.41 -2.60 1.31
N MET A 307 16.80 -3.71 1.68
CA MET A 307 17.25 -4.54 2.80
C MET A 307 18.63 -5.16 2.54
N THR A 308 18.91 -5.59 1.31
CA THR A 308 20.24 -6.05 0.93
C THR A 308 21.28 -4.95 1.07
N ASN A 309 20.96 -3.71 0.68
CA ASN A 309 21.82 -2.55 0.87
C ASN A 309 22.14 -2.32 2.35
N ILE A 310 21.14 -2.25 3.20
CA ILE A 310 21.27 -2.04 4.65
C ILE A 310 22.09 -3.16 5.31
N ASN A 311 21.75 -4.42 5.00
CA ASN A 311 22.41 -5.60 5.58
C ASN A 311 23.89 -5.72 5.19
N ASN A 312 24.31 -5.12 4.08
CA ASN A 312 25.69 -5.06 3.64
C ASN A 312 26.39 -3.73 3.99
N GLY A 313 25.75 -2.92 4.82
CA GLY A 313 26.35 -1.72 5.42
C GLY A 313 26.15 -0.43 4.63
N GLY A 314 25.26 -0.40 3.63
CA GLY A 314 24.88 0.84 2.93
C GLY A 314 24.19 1.82 3.86
N LYS A 315 24.68 3.06 3.87
CA LYS A 315 24.25 4.12 4.79
C LYS A 315 23.77 5.37 4.09
N THR A 316 24.19 5.58 2.86
CA THR A 316 23.90 6.81 2.12
C THR A 316 23.45 6.52 0.69
N PRO A 317 22.86 7.51 0.01
CA PRO A 317 22.47 7.39 -1.39
C PRO A 317 23.60 7.00 -2.35
N ILE A 318 24.87 7.17 -1.93
CA ILE A 318 26.04 6.80 -2.72
C ILE A 318 26.06 5.29 -2.98
N ALA A 319 25.61 4.45 -2.05
CA ALA A 319 25.49 3.02 -2.27
C ALA A 319 24.56 2.69 -3.47
N GLY A 320 23.44 3.41 -3.59
CA GLY A 320 22.52 3.24 -4.72
C GLY A 320 23.08 3.81 -6.04
N ILE A 321 23.86 4.87 -6.00
CA ILE A 321 24.58 5.38 -7.19
C ILE A 321 25.60 4.33 -7.66
N ILE A 322 26.37 3.77 -6.74
CA ILE A 322 27.35 2.70 -7.05
C ILE A 322 26.64 1.46 -7.61
N HIS A 323 25.51 1.07 -7.03
CA HIS A 323 24.66 0.00 -7.56
C HIS A 323 24.29 0.23 -9.04
N ALA A 324 23.84 1.43 -9.40
CA ALA A 324 23.49 1.77 -10.77
C ALA A 324 24.71 1.74 -11.71
N ILE A 325 25.86 2.23 -11.24
CA ILE A 325 27.13 2.18 -12.00
C ILE A 325 27.58 0.73 -12.22
N VAL A 326 27.51 -0.11 -11.19
CA VAL A 326 27.87 -1.54 -11.29
C VAL A 326 26.96 -2.25 -12.30
N LEU A 327 25.64 -2.00 -12.26
CA LEU A 327 24.73 -2.57 -13.25
C LEU A 327 25.03 -2.07 -14.66
N LEU A 328 25.39 -0.80 -14.82
CA LEU A 328 25.80 -0.25 -16.11
C LEU A 328 27.05 -0.95 -16.64
N LEU A 329 28.06 -1.14 -15.81
CA LEU A 329 29.28 -1.88 -16.19
C LEU A 329 28.97 -3.34 -16.57
N ILE A 330 28.11 -4.01 -15.79
CA ILE A 330 27.67 -5.36 -16.10
C ILE A 330 26.91 -5.38 -17.44
N PHE A 331 26.03 -4.42 -17.69
CA PHE A 331 25.30 -4.30 -18.95
C PHE A 331 26.24 -4.16 -20.14
N LEU A 332 27.23 -3.26 -20.06
CA LEU A 332 28.15 -3.00 -21.16
C LEU A 332 29.10 -4.17 -21.47
N PHE A 333 29.58 -4.88 -20.43
CA PHE A 333 30.65 -5.88 -20.59
C PHE A 333 30.19 -7.32 -20.45
N LEU A 334 29.18 -7.62 -19.61
CA LEU A 334 28.77 -8.98 -19.28
C LEU A 334 27.41 -9.39 -19.87
N MET A 335 26.67 -8.45 -20.46
CA MET A 335 25.37 -8.75 -21.04
C MET A 335 25.37 -9.87 -22.08
N PRO A 336 26.40 -10.00 -22.96
CA PRO A 336 26.47 -11.13 -23.88
C PRO A 336 26.52 -12.51 -23.21
N LEU A 337 26.96 -12.60 -21.94
CA LEU A 337 26.95 -13.87 -21.20
C LEU A 337 25.53 -14.26 -20.74
N ALA A 338 24.62 -13.28 -20.62
CA ALA A 338 23.25 -13.55 -20.21
C ALA A 338 22.49 -14.43 -21.23
N GLN A 339 22.89 -14.45 -22.50
CA GLN A 339 22.28 -15.31 -23.53
C GLN A 339 22.29 -16.81 -23.18
N TYR A 340 23.23 -17.25 -22.36
CA TYR A 340 23.37 -18.66 -21.99
C TYR A 340 22.51 -19.07 -20.79
N ILE A 341 21.86 -18.15 -20.13
CA ILE A 341 21.03 -18.43 -18.94
C ILE A 341 19.79 -19.22 -19.36
N PRO A 342 19.50 -20.38 -18.75
CA PRO A 342 18.30 -21.17 -19.05
C PRO A 342 17.03 -20.45 -18.57
N MET A 343 15.98 -20.44 -19.39
CA MET A 343 14.67 -19.87 -19.04
C MET A 343 14.06 -20.55 -17.81
N ALA A 344 14.19 -21.87 -17.69
CA ALA A 344 13.73 -22.63 -16.53
C ALA A 344 14.43 -22.21 -15.21
N CYS A 345 15.69 -21.78 -15.26
CA CYS A 345 16.39 -21.25 -14.09
C CYS A 345 15.80 -19.90 -13.65
N LEU A 346 15.52 -18.99 -14.60
CA LEU A 346 14.87 -17.72 -14.30
C LEU A 346 13.46 -17.91 -13.75
N ALA A 347 12.72 -18.87 -14.29
CA ALA A 347 11.43 -19.26 -13.76
C ALA A 347 11.56 -19.74 -12.30
N GLY A 348 12.57 -20.56 -11.98
CA GLY A 348 12.88 -20.96 -10.61
C GLY A 348 13.19 -19.77 -9.69
N VAL A 349 13.95 -18.78 -10.16
CA VAL A 349 14.19 -17.52 -9.42
C VAL A 349 12.88 -16.81 -9.12
N LEU A 350 11.99 -16.65 -10.11
CA LEU A 350 10.70 -15.97 -9.93
C LEU A 350 9.71 -16.73 -9.06
N VAL A 351 9.76 -18.07 -9.05
CA VAL A 351 8.99 -18.90 -8.11
C VAL A 351 9.40 -18.62 -6.67
N VAL A 352 10.70 -18.51 -6.37
CA VAL A 352 11.16 -18.16 -5.02
C VAL A 352 10.80 -16.71 -4.67
N VAL A 353 10.89 -15.78 -5.63
CA VAL A 353 10.46 -14.39 -5.44
C VAL A 353 8.97 -14.32 -5.14
N SER A 354 8.14 -15.02 -5.90
CA SER A 354 6.68 -15.05 -5.67
C SER A 354 6.34 -15.61 -4.28
N TYR A 355 7.02 -16.68 -3.85
CA TYR A 355 6.88 -17.17 -2.49
C TYR A 355 7.24 -16.12 -1.43
N GLY A 356 8.34 -15.39 -1.63
CA GLY A 356 8.74 -14.28 -0.74
C GLY A 356 7.72 -13.14 -0.71
N MET A 357 7.15 -12.79 -1.86
CA MET A 357 6.14 -11.74 -2.00
C MET A 357 4.76 -12.15 -1.46
N SER A 358 4.45 -13.44 -1.42
CA SER A 358 3.13 -13.93 -0.99
C SER A 358 2.74 -13.49 0.42
N GLY A 359 3.72 -13.22 1.29
CA GLY A 359 3.47 -12.80 2.67
C GLY A 359 2.53 -13.75 3.41
N TRP A 360 2.54 -15.06 3.07
CA TRP A 360 1.56 -16.05 3.53
C TRP A 360 1.38 -16.08 5.05
N ARG A 361 2.44 -15.75 5.83
CA ARG A 361 2.34 -15.66 7.30
C ARG A 361 1.49 -14.48 7.74
N SER A 362 1.66 -13.32 7.09
CA SER A 362 0.84 -12.13 7.32
C SER A 362 -0.59 -12.35 6.87
N PHE A 363 -0.79 -13.03 5.74
CA PHE A 363 -2.11 -13.40 5.23
C PHE A 363 -2.86 -14.28 6.25
N LEU A 364 -2.24 -15.36 6.74
CA LEU A 364 -2.83 -16.23 7.75
C LEU A 364 -3.04 -15.55 9.11
N ALA A 365 -2.15 -14.62 9.48
CA ALA A 365 -2.34 -13.82 10.70
C ALA A 365 -3.57 -12.92 10.59
N LEU A 366 -3.75 -12.24 9.44
CA LEU A 366 -4.91 -11.40 9.17
C LEU A 366 -6.24 -12.17 9.13
N MET A 367 -6.24 -13.45 8.72
CA MET A 367 -7.45 -14.29 8.76
C MET A 367 -8.03 -14.47 10.17
N LYS A 368 -7.26 -14.15 11.23
CA LYS A 368 -7.70 -14.18 12.63
C LYS A 368 -8.22 -12.83 13.14
N ASN A 369 -8.12 -11.80 12.33
CA ASN A 369 -8.53 -10.43 12.65
C ASN A 369 -10.06 -10.24 12.51
N PRO A 370 -10.60 -9.06 12.86
CA PRO A 370 -12.02 -8.77 12.68
C PRO A 370 -12.53 -9.10 11.27
N LYS A 371 -13.77 -9.56 11.19
CA LYS A 371 -14.38 -9.99 9.91
C LYS A 371 -14.32 -8.93 8.80
N SER A 372 -14.39 -7.65 9.15
CA SER A 372 -14.23 -6.54 8.19
C SER A 372 -12.89 -6.59 7.47
N ASP A 373 -11.80 -6.78 8.22
CA ASP A 373 -10.44 -6.80 7.69
C ASP A 373 -10.20 -8.07 6.85
N VAL A 374 -10.73 -9.21 7.30
CA VAL A 374 -10.72 -10.47 6.53
C VAL A 374 -11.48 -10.33 5.21
N THR A 375 -12.63 -9.67 5.23
CA THR A 375 -13.42 -9.44 4.00
C THR A 375 -12.64 -8.59 2.99
N VAL A 376 -12.03 -7.49 3.44
CA VAL A 376 -11.18 -6.65 2.56
C VAL A 376 -10.01 -7.44 2.01
N LEU A 377 -9.31 -8.20 2.85
CA LEU A 377 -8.18 -9.05 2.47
C LEU A 377 -8.58 -10.04 1.35
N LEU A 378 -9.64 -10.81 1.56
CA LEU A 378 -10.07 -11.85 0.63
C LEU A 378 -10.59 -11.25 -0.69
N ILE A 379 -11.40 -10.19 -0.62
CA ILE A 379 -11.91 -9.54 -1.84
C ILE A 379 -10.75 -8.99 -2.65
N THR A 380 -9.82 -8.26 -2.03
CA THR A 380 -8.65 -7.74 -2.74
C THR A 380 -7.79 -8.85 -3.32
N PHE A 381 -7.57 -9.94 -2.59
CA PHE A 381 -6.82 -11.10 -3.05
C PHE A 381 -7.44 -11.75 -4.29
N PHE A 382 -8.73 -12.08 -4.23
CA PHE A 382 -9.40 -12.75 -5.36
C PHE A 382 -9.57 -11.84 -6.56
N LEU A 383 -9.88 -10.55 -6.35
CA LEU A 383 -9.98 -9.60 -7.47
C LEU A 383 -8.62 -9.41 -8.16
N THR A 384 -7.51 -9.42 -7.41
CA THR A 384 -6.16 -9.34 -8.00
C THR A 384 -5.84 -10.55 -8.90
N ILE A 385 -6.34 -11.74 -8.56
CA ILE A 385 -6.07 -12.97 -9.32
C ILE A 385 -6.99 -13.08 -10.53
N ILE A 386 -8.29 -12.79 -10.35
CA ILE A 386 -9.33 -13.11 -11.35
C ILE A 386 -9.51 -11.99 -12.38
N PHE A 387 -9.41 -10.73 -11.94
CA PHE A 387 -9.60 -9.57 -12.81
C PHE A 387 -8.26 -8.90 -13.11
N ASP A 388 -8.07 -7.73 -12.57
CA ASP A 388 -6.81 -7.02 -12.64
C ASP A 388 -6.53 -6.25 -11.34
N LEU A 389 -5.29 -5.82 -11.19
CA LEU A 389 -4.86 -5.13 -9.98
C LEU A 389 -5.54 -3.76 -9.80
N THR A 390 -5.92 -3.09 -10.90
CA THR A 390 -6.61 -1.80 -10.85
C THR A 390 -7.95 -1.94 -10.15
N VAL A 391 -8.77 -2.87 -10.63
CA VAL A 391 -10.08 -3.19 -10.05
C VAL A 391 -9.92 -3.65 -8.60
N ALA A 392 -8.91 -4.47 -8.30
CA ALA A 392 -8.68 -4.97 -6.94
C ALA A 392 -8.38 -3.84 -5.94
N ILE A 393 -7.55 -2.87 -6.30
CA ILE A 393 -7.21 -1.73 -5.44
C ILE A 393 -8.41 -0.80 -5.29
N GLU A 394 -9.09 -0.44 -6.38
CA GLU A 394 -10.23 0.46 -6.37
C GLU A 394 -11.38 -0.11 -5.51
N VAL A 395 -11.81 -1.33 -5.79
CA VAL A 395 -12.89 -2.00 -5.06
C VAL A 395 -12.47 -2.29 -3.61
N GLY A 396 -11.23 -2.76 -3.40
CA GLY A 396 -10.69 -3.02 -2.06
C GLY A 396 -10.71 -1.76 -1.18
N LEU A 397 -10.30 -0.62 -1.74
CA LEU A 397 -10.30 0.66 -1.02
C LEU A 397 -11.72 1.13 -0.69
N ILE A 398 -12.65 1.05 -1.66
CA ILE A 398 -14.05 1.41 -1.45
C ILE A 398 -14.65 0.56 -0.33
N ILE A 399 -14.48 -0.76 -0.39
CA ILE A 399 -15.01 -1.68 0.64
C ILE A 399 -14.38 -1.41 2.00
N ALA A 400 -13.06 -1.18 2.05
CA ALA A 400 -12.38 -0.86 3.30
C ALA A 400 -12.91 0.44 3.93
N CYS A 401 -13.13 1.49 3.12
CA CYS A 401 -13.73 2.73 3.59
C CYS A 401 -15.16 2.52 4.12
N LEU A 402 -16.01 1.77 3.39
CA LEU A 402 -17.38 1.49 3.81
C LEU A 402 -17.42 0.68 5.12
N LEU A 403 -16.59 -0.36 5.24
CA LEU A 403 -16.52 -1.18 6.46
C LEU A 403 -15.93 -0.40 7.64
N PHE A 404 -14.96 0.48 7.39
CA PHE A 404 -14.44 1.38 8.42
C PHE A 404 -15.53 2.36 8.91
N MET A 405 -16.28 2.97 8.00
CA MET A 405 -17.40 3.86 8.34
C MET A 405 -18.46 3.12 9.16
N LYS A 406 -18.84 1.91 8.74
CA LYS A 406 -19.77 1.05 9.50
C LYS A 406 -19.24 0.78 10.91
N ARG A 407 -17.99 0.36 11.05
CA ARG A 407 -17.35 0.08 12.33
C ARG A 407 -17.30 1.32 13.23
N MET A 408 -16.99 2.49 12.67
CA MET A 408 -17.03 3.76 13.41
C MET A 408 -18.44 4.11 13.89
N SER A 409 -19.46 3.87 13.06
CA SER A 409 -20.86 4.04 13.45
C SER A 409 -21.28 3.10 14.59
N GLU A 410 -20.80 1.85 14.56
CA GLU A 410 -21.10 0.86 15.61
C GLU A 410 -20.41 1.19 16.95
N THR A 411 -19.28 1.89 16.94
CA THR A 411 -18.57 2.31 18.16
C THR A 411 -19.17 3.54 18.82
N THR A 412 -19.99 4.32 18.10
CA THR A 412 -20.74 5.42 18.71
C THR A 412 -21.96 4.87 19.42
N ASP A 413 -22.09 5.17 20.68
CA ASP A 413 -23.22 4.76 21.50
C ASP A 413 -23.89 5.97 22.16
N VAL A 414 -25.19 5.88 22.39
CA VAL A 414 -25.99 6.90 23.07
C VAL A 414 -26.68 6.21 24.24
N THR A 415 -26.41 6.68 25.44
CA THR A 415 -27.00 6.12 26.67
C THR A 415 -27.76 7.20 27.42
N ALA A 416 -28.94 6.86 27.91
CA ALA A 416 -29.64 7.71 28.88
C ALA A 416 -29.09 7.41 30.29
N ILE A 417 -28.79 8.45 31.04
CA ILE A 417 -28.26 8.34 32.40
C ILE A 417 -29.47 8.53 33.35
N THR A 418 -29.80 7.46 34.09
CA THR A 418 -30.78 7.46 35.16
C THR A 418 -30.11 7.59 36.52
N ASP A 419 -30.87 8.03 37.55
CA ASP A 419 -30.32 8.24 38.92
C ASP A 419 -29.60 7.02 39.51
N ASP A 420 -30.01 5.80 39.12
CA ASP A 420 -29.38 4.54 39.59
C ASP A 420 -28.06 4.20 38.89
N GLU A 421 -27.80 4.78 37.71
CA GLU A 421 -26.61 4.47 36.88
C GLU A 421 -25.41 5.40 37.15
N ILE A 422 -25.60 6.53 37.81
CA ILE A 422 -24.51 7.46 38.15
C ILE A 422 -23.47 6.80 39.08
N ASP A 423 -23.89 5.81 39.85
CA ASP A 423 -22.99 5.03 40.75
C ASP A 423 -22.13 3.99 40.01
N LEU A 424 -22.53 3.50 38.85
CA LEU A 424 -21.82 2.46 38.08
C LEU A 424 -20.63 3.00 37.26
N ASN A 425 -20.53 4.31 37.05
CA ASN A 425 -19.39 4.94 36.37
C ASN A 425 -18.11 5.06 37.24
N LYS A 426 -18.08 4.45 38.44
CA LYS A 426 -16.91 4.42 39.33
C LYS A 426 -15.70 3.65 38.77
N GLU A 427 -15.90 2.80 37.76
CA GLU A 427 -14.83 1.90 37.30
C GLU A 427 -13.91 2.47 36.20
N PHE A 428 -14.22 3.59 35.58
CA PHE A 428 -13.45 4.08 34.43
C PHE A 428 -12.71 5.42 34.58
N ASP A 429 -12.77 6.08 35.72
CA ASP A 429 -12.06 7.36 35.94
C ASP A 429 -10.94 7.21 36.98
N PHE A 430 -9.91 6.44 36.66
CA PHE A 430 -8.70 6.26 37.50
C PHE A 430 -7.87 7.54 37.68
N LEU A 431 -8.29 8.68 37.12
CA LEU A 431 -7.56 9.96 37.15
C LEU A 431 -8.37 11.13 37.76
N SER A 432 -9.62 10.95 38.17
CA SER A 432 -10.36 12.00 38.86
C SER A 432 -10.54 11.67 40.34
N THR A 433 -9.72 12.29 41.17
CA THR A 433 -9.74 12.19 42.64
C THR A 433 -10.93 12.87 43.30
N ASN A 434 -11.92 13.38 42.55
CA ASN A 434 -13.11 14.01 43.08
C ASN A 434 -14.37 13.29 42.58
N LEU A 435 -14.92 12.41 43.41
CA LEU A 435 -16.26 11.85 43.30
C LEU A 435 -17.29 12.96 43.55
N GLU A 436 -17.63 13.75 42.55
CA GLU A 436 -18.77 14.64 42.60
C GLU A 436 -20.01 13.82 42.22
N HIS A 437 -20.84 13.53 43.23
CA HIS A 437 -22.19 12.98 43.03
C HIS A 437 -23.10 14.11 42.51
N TYR A 438 -23.47 13.99 41.25
CA TYR A 438 -24.49 14.91 40.68
C TYR A 438 -25.88 14.29 40.81
N THR A 439 -26.78 14.96 41.47
CA THR A 439 -28.18 14.60 41.52
C THR A 439 -28.86 15.20 40.31
N ILE A 440 -29.56 14.42 39.50
CA ILE A 440 -30.33 14.91 38.35
C ILE A 440 -31.64 15.53 38.89
N PRO A 441 -31.92 16.79 38.61
CA PRO A 441 -33.16 17.44 39.04
C PRO A 441 -34.41 16.75 38.44
N LYS A 442 -35.50 16.71 39.16
CA LYS A 442 -36.77 16.18 38.63
C LYS A 442 -37.22 16.94 37.38
N GLY A 443 -37.56 16.19 36.32
CA GLY A 443 -37.92 16.77 35.02
C GLY A 443 -36.76 17.05 34.08
N VAL A 444 -35.54 16.61 34.44
CA VAL A 444 -34.36 16.62 33.58
C VAL A 444 -34.01 15.19 33.14
N GLU A 445 -33.80 14.99 31.86
CA GLU A 445 -33.19 13.77 31.30
C GLU A 445 -31.78 14.06 30.80
N VAL A 446 -30.86 13.15 31.05
CA VAL A 446 -29.48 13.28 30.64
C VAL A 446 -29.13 12.15 29.66
N TYR A 447 -28.65 12.52 28.48
CA TYR A 447 -28.16 11.58 27.46
C TYR A 447 -26.68 11.80 27.26
N GLU A 448 -25.89 10.73 27.25
CA GLU A 448 -24.47 10.79 26.94
C GLU A 448 -24.22 10.19 25.55
N ILE A 449 -23.51 10.96 24.69
CA ILE A 449 -23.03 10.49 23.40
C ILE A 449 -21.57 10.06 23.57
N ASN A 450 -21.30 8.78 23.33
CA ASN A 450 -19.98 8.16 23.41
C ASN A 450 -19.46 7.89 22.02
N GLY A 451 -18.41 8.61 21.58
CA GLY A 451 -17.77 8.44 20.28
C GLY A 451 -18.05 9.59 19.30
N PRO A 452 -17.56 9.49 18.07
CA PRO A 452 -17.72 10.53 17.05
C PRO A 452 -19.17 10.67 16.60
N PHE A 453 -19.69 11.91 16.60
CA PHE A 453 -21.07 12.17 16.21
C PHE A 453 -21.13 12.64 14.75
N PHE A 454 -21.47 11.71 13.85
CA PHE A 454 -21.44 11.90 12.41
C PHE A 454 -22.61 11.17 11.73
N PHE A 455 -22.67 11.20 10.39
CA PHE A 455 -23.80 10.65 9.61
C PHE A 455 -24.22 9.22 10.01
N GLY A 456 -23.27 8.38 10.47
CA GLY A 456 -23.56 7.01 10.88
C GLY A 456 -24.20 6.85 12.27
N ALA A 457 -24.19 7.90 13.11
CA ALA A 457 -24.64 7.83 14.51
C ALA A 457 -26.02 8.48 14.76
N GLY A 458 -26.56 9.21 13.77
CA GLY A 458 -27.79 9.99 13.95
C GLY A 458 -29.01 9.17 14.34
N ASN A 459 -29.22 8.03 13.69
CA ASN A 459 -30.39 7.18 13.94
C ASN A 459 -30.41 6.59 15.35
N LYS A 460 -29.23 6.27 15.93
CA LYS A 460 -29.16 5.74 17.29
C LYS A 460 -29.65 6.71 18.34
N PHE A 461 -29.43 8.00 18.12
CA PHE A 461 -29.88 9.03 19.03
C PHE A 461 -31.41 9.13 19.04
N GLU A 462 -32.04 9.08 17.87
CA GLU A 462 -33.50 9.08 17.73
C GLU A 462 -34.15 7.84 18.35
N GLU A 463 -33.54 6.66 18.16
CA GLU A 463 -34.01 5.39 18.75
C GLU A 463 -34.01 5.43 20.29
N VAL A 464 -32.92 5.93 20.88
CA VAL A 464 -32.81 6.02 22.35
C VAL A 464 -33.83 7.01 22.89
N MET A 465 -34.02 8.16 22.25
CA MET A 465 -35.02 9.14 22.71
C MET A 465 -36.46 8.66 22.57
N ALA A 466 -36.78 7.91 21.54
CA ALA A 466 -38.10 7.33 21.34
C ALA A 466 -38.48 6.26 22.38
N ALA A 467 -37.48 5.65 23.01
CA ALA A 467 -37.68 4.58 24.02
C ALA A 467 -38.09 5.11 25.39
N PHE A 468 -37.86 6.40 25.69
CA PHE A 468 -38.22 7.03 26.98
C PHE A 468 -39.58 7.69 26.86
N GLY A 469 -40.58 7.19 27.62
CA GLY A 469 -41.99 7.55 27.50
C GLY A 469 -42.41 8.84 28.21
N ASP A 470 -41.65 9.40 29.15
CA ASP A 470 -41.96 10.60 29.89
C ASP A 470 -41.42 11.86 29.17
N ARG A 471 -42.20 12.94 29.17
CA ARG A 471 -41.77 14.22 28.58
C ARG A 471 -40.99 15.03 29.60
N PRO A 472 -39.63 15.17 29.46
CA PRO A 472 -38.87 16.00 30.37
C PRO A 472 -39.15 17.49 30.12
N LEU A 473 -38.85 18.33 31.10
CA LEU A 473 -38.85 19.78 30.92
C LEU A 473 -37.57 20.29 30.28
N VAL A 474 -36.45 19.59 30.57
CA VAL A 474 -35.13 19.91 30.05
C VAL A 474 -34.40 18.61 29.65
N ARG A 475 -33.76 18.63 28.50
CA ARG A 475 -32.94 17.55 27.98
C ARG A 475 -31.48 17.99 27.94
N VAL A 476 -30.65 17.32 28.73
CA VAL A 476 -29.20 17.55 28.76
C VAL A 476 -28.48 16.52 27.89
N ILE A 477 -27.73 16.99 26.88
CA ILE A 477 -26.93 16.13 26.00
C ILE A 477 -25.45 16.27 26.37
N ARG A 478 -24.88 15.21 26.94
CA ARG A 478 -23.50 15.17 27.35
C ARG A 478 -22.61 14.74 26.18
N MET A 479 -21.68 15.63 25.78
CA MET A 479 -20.79 15.44 24.62
C MET A 479 -19.31 15.34 24.99
N ARG A 480 -18.99 15.09 26.27
CA ARG A 480 -17.59 15.02 26.76
C ARG A 480 -16.73 14.02 25.98
N LYS A 481 -17.32 12.92 25.54
CA LYS A 481 -16.65 11.83 24.81
C LYS A 481 -16.80 11.97 23.28
N VAL A 482 -17.32 13.10 22.79
CA VAL A 482 -17.45 13.39 21.36
C VAL A 482 -16.18 14.10 20.85
N PRO A 483 -15.32 13.44 20.08
CA PRO A 483 -14.06 14.03 19.62
C PRO A 483 -14.24 14.96 18.42
N PHE A 484 -15.28 14.76 17.63
CA PHE A 484 -15.68 15.62 16.50
C PHE A 484 -17.15 15.42 16.13
N VAL A 485 -17.69 16.44 15.44
CA VAL A 485 -19.05 16.42 14.86
C VAL A 485 -18.92 16.83 13.39
N ASP A 486 -19.58 16.12 12.48
CA ASP A 486 -19.65 16.52 11.07
C ASP A 486 -20.92 17.34 10.76
N SER A 487 -21.08 17.75 9.50
CA SER A 487 -22.26 18.52 9.07
C SER A 487 -23.57 17.77 9.30
N THR A 488 -23.58 16.44 9.17
CA THR A 488 -24.77 15.61 9.43
C THR A 488 -25.06 15.52 10.92
N GLY A 489 -24.04 15.38 11.77
CA GLY A 489 -24.18 15.41 13.20
C GLY A 489 -24.73 16.76 13.69
N ILE A 490 -24.25 17.88 13.14
CA ILE A 490 -24.80 19.21 13.44
C ILE A 490 -26.26 19.32 13.01
N HIS A 491 -26.60 18.81 11.82
CA HIS A 491 -27.98 18.79 11.33
C HIS A 491 -28.92 17.99 12.25
N ASN A 492 -28.46 16.80 12.68
CA ASN A 492 -29.24 15.97 13.62
C ASN A 492 -29.41 16.64 14.99
N LEU A 493 -28.39 17.34 15.51
CA LEU A 493 -28.53 18.16 16.73
C LEU A 493 -29.50 19.29 16.52
N THR A 494 -29.52 19.95 15.37
CA THR A 494 -30.47 21.01 15.03
C THR A 494 -31.90 20.48 15.01
N ASN A 495 -32.12 19.37 14.29
CA ASN A 495 -33.44 18.74 14.23
C ASN A 495 -33.95 18.37 15.62
N LEU A 496 -33.05 17.81 16.46
CA LEU A 496 -33.39 17.51 17.84
C LEU A 496 -33.83 18.75 18.63
N CYS A 497 -33.08 19.86 18.51
CA CYS A 497 -33.44 21.09 19.20
C CYS A 497 -34.79 21.61 18.74
N GLU A 498 -35.06 21.59 17.43
CA GLU A 498 -36.35 22.04 16.86
C GLU A 498 -37.49 21.11 17.27
N MET A 499 -37.31 19.80 17.27
CA MET A 499 -38.32 18.84 17.74
C MET A 499 -38.61 19.04 19.24
N SER A 500 -37.55 19.16 20.04
CA SER A 500 -37.68 19.40 21.48
C SER A 500 -38.41 20.73 21.77
N GLN A 501 -38.12 21.81 21.03
CA GLN A 501 -38.81 23.09 21.17
C GLN A 501 -40.31 23.01 20.84
N LYS A 502 -40.70 22.22 19.83
CA LYS A 502 -42.12 21.99 19.49
C LYS A 502 -42.88 21.28 20.61
N GLU A 503 -42.18 20.49 21.41
CA GLU A 503 -42.73 19.80 22.57
C GLU A 503 -42.56 20.57 23.89
N ASP A 504 -42.12 21.83 23.82
CA ASP A 504 -41.80 22.70 24.96
C ASP A 504 -40.67 22.14 25.86
N ILE A 505 -39.77 21.34 25.28
CA ILE A 505 -38.58 20.78 25.95
C ILE A 505 -37.36 21.65 25.62
N GLN A 506 -36.64 22.12 26.63
CA GLN A 506 -35.40 22.86 26.43
C GLN A 506 -34.22 21.90 26.35
N VAL A 507 -33.29 22.19 25.41
CA VAL A 507 -32.07 21.40 25.25
C VAL A 507 -30.89 22.16 25.82
N VAL A 508 -29.99 21.46 26.53
CA VAL A 508 -28.73 21.99 27.05
C VAL A 508 -27.60 21.04 26.65
N LEU A 509 -26.53 21.56 26.05
CA LEU A 509 -25.32 20.77 25.75
C LEU A 509 -24.35 20.84 26.91
N SER A 510 -23.73 19.72 27.24
CA SER A 510 -22.78 19.58 28.33
C SER A 510 -21.45 18.94 27.89
N GLY A 511 -20.35 19.45 28.39
CA GLY A 511 -19.03 18.86 28.15
C GLY A 511 -18.53 19.02 26.72
N VAL A 512 -18.96 20.05 26.01
CA VAL A 512 -18.56 20.30 24.63
C VAL A 512 -17.08 20.69 24.59
N CYS A 513 -16.26 19.87 23.92
CA CYS A 513 -14.82 20.16 23.78
C CYS A 513 -14.59 21.34 22.81
N GLU A 514 -13.45 22.03 22.95
CA GLU A 514 -13.14 23.25 22.21
C GLU A 514 -13.25 23.09 20.68
N LYS A 515 -12.82 21.94 20.14
CA LYS A 515 -12.91 21.64 18.70
C LYS A 515 -14.37 21.53 18.22
N VAL A 516 -15.21 20.84 18.96
CA VAL A 516 -16.64 20.68 18.65
C VAL A 516 -17.35 22.01 18.81
N ASN A 517 -17.01 22.76 19.86
CA ASN A 517 -17.56 24.08 20.12
C ASN A 517 -17.30 25.04 18.95
N ALA A 518 -16.06 25.12 18.47
CA ALA A 518 -15.71 25.94 17.31
C ALA A 518 -16.47 25.52 16.02
N GLN A 519 -16.75 24.23 15.84
CA GLN A 519 -17.55 23.73 14.70
C GLN A 519 -19.02 24.14 14.82
N LEU A 520 -19.63 24.02 16.01
CA LEU A 520 -20.99 24.43 16.30
C LEU A 520 -21.18 25.95 16.12
N GLU A 521 -20.24 26.76 16.60
CA GLU A 521 -20.24 28.20 16.44
C GLU A 521 -20.15 28.60 14.96
N LYS A 522 -19.21 28.01 14.21
CA LYS A 522 -19.06 28.26 12.77
C LYS A 522 -20.30 27.89 11.96
N ALA A 523 -21.01 26.85 12.38
CA ALA A 523 -22.25 26.39 11.76
C ALA A 523 -23.47 27.23 12.14
N GLY A 524 -23.33 28.23 13.03
CA GLY A 524 -24.45 29.07 13.49
C GLY A 524 -25.37 28.40 14.50
N PHE A 525 -24.99 27.27 15.07
CA PHE A 525 -25.80 26.50 16.01
C PHE A 525 -26.16 27.28 17.27
N TYR A 526 -25.36 28.27 17.65
CA TYR A 526 -25.67 29.18 18.77
C TYR A 526 -26.93 30.01 18.58
N ASN A 527 -27.33 30.26 17.33
CA ASN A 527 -28.58 30.99 17.04
C ASN A 527 -29.81 30.14 17.30
N ILE A 528 -29.66 28.80 17.30
CA ILE A 528 -30.77 27.85 17.52
C ILE A 528 -30.92 27.54 19.00
N LEU A 529 -29.80 27.21 19.67
CA LEU A 529 -29.85 26.75 21.05
C LEU A 529 -29.67 27.88 22.10
N GLY A 530 -29.00 28.95 21.72
CA GLY A 530 -28.55 30.00 22.63
C GLY A 530 -27.21 29.66 23.29
N LYS A 531 -26.32 30.65 23.41
CA LYS A 531 -24.97 30.46 23.94
C LYS A 531 -24.94 29.96 25.38
N ASP A 532 -25.91 30.39 26.20
CA ASP A 532 -26.03 30.03 27.62
C ASP A 532 -26.40 28.57 27.86
N ASN A 533 -26.89 27.87 26.80
CA ASN A 533 -27.30 26.48 26.85
C ASN A 533 -26.20 25.53 26.34
N ILE A 534 -24.98 26.06 26.08
CA ILE A 534 -23.81 25.26 25.70
C ILE A 534 -22.74 25.41 26.81
N THR A 535 -22.46 24.31 27.49
CA THR A 535 -21.61 24.31 28.69
C THR A 535 -20.40 23.34 28.53
N ASP A 536 -19.34 23.67 29.21
CA ASP A 536 -18.11 22.88 29.22
C ASP A 536 -18.12 21.72 30.25
N HIS A 537 -19.08 21.75 31.21
CA HIS A 537 -19.16 20.80 32.31
C HIS A 537 -20.59 20.43 32.69
N ILE A 538 -20.78 19.19 33.16
CA ILE A 538 -22.14 18.69 33.53
C ILE A 538 -22.75 19.47 34.68
N SER A 539 -21.98 19.92 35.67
CA SER A 539 -22.49 20.72 36.80
C SER A 539 -23.11 22.04 36.33
N LYS A 540 -22.49 22.70 35.34
CA LYS A 540 -23.01 23.93 34.76
C LYS A 540 -24.28 23.65 33.95
N ALA A 541 -24.33 22.51 33.25
CA ALA A 541 -25.51 22.12 32.50
C ALA A 541 -26.71 21.81 33.40
N LEU A 542 -26.49 21.08 34.49
CA LEU A 542 -27.54 20.77 35.47
C LEU A 542 -28.04 22.03 36.18
N LYS A 543 -27.13 22.92 36.59
CA LYS A 543 -27.51 24.22 37.15
C LYS A 543 -28.34 25.04 36.14
N ARG A 544 -27.94 25.06 34.89
CA ARG A 544 -28.70 25.72 33.82
C ARG A 544 -30.08 25.09 33.63
N ALA A 545 -30.20 23.78 33.73
CA ALA A 545 -31.46 23.07 33.66
C ALA A 545 -32.39 23.45 34.83
N GLU A 546 -31.85 23.57 36.06
CA GLU A 546 -32.60 24.06 37.21
C GLU A 546 -33.15 25.47 36.99
N GLU A 547 -32.33 26.43 36.52
CA GLU A 547 -32.74 27.79 36.19
C GLU A 547 -33.87 27.83 35.16
N ILE A 548 -33.85 26.92 34.17
CA ILE A 548 -34.91 26.80 33.16
C ILE A 548 -36.21 26.28 33.77
N ILE A 549 -36.12 25.26 34.64
CA ILE A 549 -37.29 24.69 35.31
C ILE A 549 -37.98 25.73 36.24
N GLU A 550 -37.17 26.44 37.06
CA GLU A 550 -37.69 27.50 37.92
C GLU A 550 -38.44 28.57 37.15
N LYS A 551 -37.87 29.01 36.00
CA LYS A 551 -38.55 30.01 35.14
C LYS A 551 -39.85 29.48 34.53
N LYS A 552 -39.92 28.21 34.16
CA LYS A 552 -41.16 27.59 33.64
C LYS A 552 -42.21 27.45 34.74
N THR A 553 -41.81 27.09 35.97
CA THR A 553 -42.74 26.93 37.11
C THR A 553 -43.31 28.26 37.63
N VAL A 554 -42.59 29.37 37.48
CA VAL A 554 -43.06 30.73 37.86
C VAL A 554 -44.03 31.29 36.81
N ASN A 555 -43.93 30.84 35.54
CA ASN A 555 -44.76 31.34 34.43
C ASN A 555 -45.97 30.44 34.11
N SER A 556 -46.10 29.26 34.75
CA SER A 556 -47.28 28.39 34.74
C SER A 556 -48.17 28.64 35.93
#